data_4e71f8fa65a65b7cb283702361490581
#
_entry.id   4e71f8fa65a65b7cb283702361490581
#
_cell.length_a   1.000
_cell.length_b   1.000
_cell.length_c   1.000
_cell.angle_alpha   90.00
_cell.angle_beta   90.00
_cell.angle_gamma   90.00
#
_symmetry.space_group_name_H-M   'P 1'
#
loop_
_entity.id
_entity.type
_entity.pdbx_description
1 polymer ?
#
loop_
_entity_poly.entity_id
_entity_poly.type
_entity_poly.pdbx_seq_one_letter_code
_entity_poly.pdbx_strand_id
1 'polypeptide(L)'
;MAMSKSENSDTAAGEALPKLEENMARIEELTQRLVNALAHKRQVRDDLQGPGHDLYAKAATAYWAEMMQNPAKLIEQQVGYWGKTLQHYVEAQQALASGQIKAPEDHTPSDRRFKNPLWESHPYFNFVKQQYILNADAVAQAVESIEGLDEREQNRLRYFSQQIIDLMSPTNFLATNPDALERAVETEGESLVKGLENLVHDLEANEGELIVNLADKEAFKVGENLGTTPGEVVFRNHL
;
A
#
# COMPACT_ATOMS: atom_id res chain seq x y z
N MET A 1 49.04 -5.19 21.43
CA MET A 1 48.14 -4.02 21.29
C MET A 1 46.90 -4.48 20.56
N ALA A 2 46.02 -5.19 21.25
CA ALA A 2 44.75 -5.75 20.71
C ALA A 2 43.76 -5.99 21.86
N MET A 3 43.21 -4.92 22.42
CA MET A 3 42.10 -4.93 23.36
C MET A 3 41.38 -3.61 23.22
N SER A 4 40.42 -3.51 22.29
CA SER A 4 39.47 -2.38 22.25
C SER A 4 38.37 -2.59 21.23
N LYS A 5 37.80 -3.80 21.08
CA LYS A 5 36.66 -4.03 20.16
C LYS A 5 35.48 -4.78 20.79
N SER A 6 35.56 -5.22 22.06
CA SER A 6 34.46 -5.95 22.69
C SER A 6 33.58 -5.12 23.64
N GLU A 7 34.02 -3.94 24.06
CA GLU A 7 33.25 -3.11 25.00
C GLU A 7 32.11 -2.29 24.33
N ASN A 8 32.17 -2.04 23.02
CA ASN A 8 31.14 -1.26 22.33
C ASN A 8 29.89 -2.07 21.89
N SER A 9 29.96 -3.40 21.89
CA SER A 9 28.80 -4.24 21.54
C SER A 9 27.88 -4.54 22.73
N ASP A 10 28.43 -4.63 23.93
CA ASP A 10 27.66 -4.91 25.15
C ASP A 10 26.90 -3.68 25.67
N THR A 11 27.43 -2.48 25.46
CA THR A 11 26.72 -1.23 25.82
C THR A 11 25.55 -0.96 24.88
N ALA A 12 25.67 -1.20 23.57
CA ALA A 12 24.60 -1.02 22.62
C ALA A 12 23.43 -2.03 22.80
N ALA A 13 23.76 -3.29 23.17
CA ALA A 13 22.76 -4.30 23.49
C ALA A 13 22.03 -4.02 24.82
N GLY A 14 22.72 -3.40 25.80
CA GLY A 14 22.13 -3.03 27.09
C GLY A 14 21.18 -1.83 27.03
N GLU A 15 21.32 -0.93 26.05
CA GLU A 15 20.44 0.22 25.84
C GLU A 15 19.27 -0.11 24.89
N ALA A 16 19.40 -1.08 24.00
CA ALA A 16 18.36 -1.49 23.05
C ALA A 16 17.19 -2.23 23.71
N LEU A 17 17.42 -3.00 24.75
CA LEU A 17 16.36 -3.76 25.45
C LEU A 17 15.33 -2.86 26.16
N PRO A 18 15.71 -1.85 26.94
CA PRO A 18 14.77 -0.94 27.59
C PRO A 18 13.92 -0.15 26.58
N LYS A 19 14.52 0.27 25.47
CA LYS A 19 13.80 1.01 24.42
C LYS A 19 12.81 0.14 23.67
N LEU A 20 13.13 -1.13 23.46
CA LEU A 20 12.21 -2.10 22.86
C LEU A 20 11.02 -2.36 23.79
N GLU A 21 11.22 -2.51 25.09
CA GLU A 21 10.15 -2.68 26.07
C GLU A 21 9.24 -1.45 26.14
N GLU A 22 9.81 -0.24 26.13
CA GLU A 22 9.05 1.01 26.07
C GLU A 22 8.21 1.09 24.80
N ASN A 23 8.79 0.78 23.64
CA ASN A 23 8.06 0.77 22.36
C ASN A 23 6.95 -0.28 22.34
N MET A 24 7.14 -1.45 22.94
CA MET A 24 6.09 -2.47 23.03
C MET A 24 4.94 -2.03 23.92
N ALA A 25 5.21 -1.43 25.08
CA ALA A 25 4.18 -0.90 25.98
C ALA A 25 3.36 0.20 25.29
N ARG A 26 4.04 1.05 24.54
CA ARG A 26 3.38 2.14 23.78
C ARG A 26 2.52 1.61 22.63
N ILE A 27 2.96 0.57 21.92
CA ILE A 27 2.17 -0.12 20.90
C ILE A 27 0.90 -0.73 21.52
N GLU A 28 1.00 -1.33 22.71
CA GLU A 28 -0.16 -1.90 23.39
C GLU A 28 -1.20 -0.82 23.76
N GLU A 29 -0.77 0.30 24.34
CA GLU A 29 -1.64 1.45 24.63
C GLU A 29 -2.32 1.97 23.36
N LEU A 30 -1.53 2.22 22.30
CA LEU A 30 -2.03 2.72 21.03
C LEU A 30 -3.00 1.74 20.35
N THR A 31 -2.78 0.45 20.50
CA THR A 31 -3.69 -0.59 19.98
C THR A 31 -5.05 -0.55 20.68
N GLN A 32 -5.06 -0.34 21.99
CA GLN A 32 -6.31 -0.19 22.74
C GLN A 32 -7.07 1.08 22.31
N ARG A 33 -6.37 2.20 22.12
CA ARG A 33 -6.96 3.44 21.62
C ARG A 33 -7.51 3.27 20.21
N LEU A 34 -6.77 2.58 19.33
CA LEU A 34 -7.21 2.25 17.98
C LEU A 34 -8.53 1.45 17.98
N VAL A 35 -8.60 0.40 18.79
CA VAL A 35 -9.83 -0.41 18.93
C VAL A 35 -11.00 0.46 19.41
N ASN A 36 -10.76 1.32 20.39
CA ASN A 36 -11.80 2.23 20.90
C ASN A 36 -12.25 3.24 19.83
N ALA A 37 -11.33 3.84 19.08
CA ALA A 37 -11.67 4.77 18.00
C ALA A 37 -12.50 4.09 16.90
N LEU A 38 -12.13 2.88 16.50
CA LEU A 38 -12.88 2.10 15.50
C LEU A 38 -14.26 1.65 16.00
N ALA A 39 -14.41 1.37 17.29
CA ALA A 39 -15.70 0.99 17.89
C ALA A 39 -16.71 2.16 17.89
N HIS A 40 -16.23 3.40 17.87
CA HIS A 40 -17.06 4.61 17.82
C HIS A 40 -17.32 5.09 16.39
N LYS A 41 -16.90 4.34 15.38
CA LYS A 41 -17.08 4.69 13.97
C LYS A 41 -18.55 4.94 13.65
N ARG A 42 -18.86 6.17 13.24
CA ARG A 42 -20.16 6.54 12.70
C ARG A 42 -20.40 5.83 11.37
N GLN A 43 -21.68 5.56 11.04
CA GLN A 43 -22.00 4.98 9.73
C GLN A 43 -21.46 5.87 8.61
N VAL A 44 -20.77 5.23 7.65
CA VAL A 44 -20.20 5.91 6.47
C VAL A 44 -21.30 6.70 5.77
N ARG A 45 -21.02 7.94 5.44
CA ARG A 45 -21.94 8.80 4.67
C ARG A 45 -22.19 8.15 3.32
N ASP A 46 -23.47 8.01 2.93
CA ASP A 46 -23.88 7.35 1.70
C ASP A 46 -23.30 8.00 0.42
N ASP A 47 -22.95 9.28 0.50
CA ASP A 47 -22.36 10.06 -0.60
C ASP A 47 -20.87 9.74 -0.88
N LEU A 48 -20.18 9.06 0.04
CA LEU A 48 -18.78 8.62 -0.11
C LEU A 48 -18.65 7.13 -0.47
N GLN A 49 -19.76 6.44 -0.69
CA GLN A 49 -19.71 5.04 -1.10
C GLN A 49 -19.09 4.91 -2.50
N GLY A 50 -18.16 3.96 -2.62
CA GLY A 50 -17.56 3.55 -3.88
C GLY A 50 -18.63 3.07 -4.88
N PRO A 51 -18.24 2.45 -6.01
CA PRO A 51 -19.20 1.95 -6.98
C PRO A 51 -20.13 0.96 -6.29
N GLY A 52 -21.45 1.16 -6.49
CA GLY A 52 -22.47 0.31 -5.89
C GLY A 52 -22.31 -1.15 -6.30
N HIS A 53 -22.87 -2.04 -5.51
CA HIS A 53 -22.89 -3.49 -5.80
C HIS A 53 -23.40 -3.81 -7.21
N ASP A 54 -24.22 -2.93 -7.79
CA ASP A 54 -24.77 -3.03 -9.14
C ASP A 54 -23.69 -3.04 -10.23
N LEU A 55 -22.64 -2.19 -10.12
CA LEU A 55 -21.55 -2.16 -11.09
C LEU A 55 -20.74 -3.45 -11.08
N TYR A 56 -20.39 -3.94 -9.89
CA TYR A 56 -19.66 -5.19 -9.76
C TYR A 56 -20.48 -6.41 -10.19
N ALA A 57 -21.79 -6.40 -9.89
CA ALA A 57 -22.69 -7.46 -10.35
C ALA A 57 -22.81 -7.49 -11.87
N LYS A 58 -22.94 -6.31 -12.53
CA LYS A 58 -22.92 -6.21 -13.99
C LYS A 58 -21.60 -6.66 -14.58
N ALA A 59 -20.48 -6.20 -14.04
CA ALA A 59 -19.13 -6.60 -14.47
C ALA A 59 -18.93 -8.12 -14.34
N ALA A 60 -19.33 -8.70 -13.22
CA ALA A 60 -19.28 -10.15 -13.01
C ALA A 60 -20.15 -10.90 -14.02
N THR A 61 -21.40 -10.44 -14.27
CA THR A 61 -22.29 -11.06 -15.24
C THR A 61 -21.71 -10.99 -16.65
N ALA A 62 -21.17 -9.83 -17.06
CA ALA A 62 -20.53 -9.64 -18.35
C ALA A 62 -19.27 -10.51 -18.49
N TYR A 63 -18.44 -10.60 -17.46
CA TYR A 63 -17.27 -11.48 -17.42
C TYR A 63 -17.67 -12.96 -17.58
N TRP A 64 -18.70 -13.42 -16.86
CA TRP A 64 -19.23 -14.78 -17.01
C TRP A 64 -19.80 -15.04 -18.39
N ALA A 65 -20.49 -14.05 -18.99
CA ALA A 65 -20.99 -14.18 -20.35
C ALA A 65 -19.86 -14.33 -21.38
N GLU A 66 -18.80 -13.51 -21.25
CA GLU A 66 -17.59 -13.63 -22.09
C GLU A 66 -16.90 -14.99 -21.91
N MET A 67 -16.79 -15.45 -20.66
CA MET A 67 -16.24 -16.78 -20.34
C MET A 67 -16.99 -17.90 -21.04
N MET A 68 -18.30 -17.82 -21.12
CA MET A 68 -19.13 -18.83 -21.81
C MET A 68 -19.05 -18.72 -23.34
N GLN A 69 -18.85 -17.53 -23.89
CA GLN A 69 -18.77 -17.31 -25.34
C GLN A 69 -17.36 -17.57 -25.88
N ASN A 70 -16.32 -17.23 -25.14
CA ASN A 70 -14.93 -17.32 -25.57
C ASN A 70 -14.03 -18.08 -24.56
N PRO A 71 -14.33 -19.34 -24.24
CA PRO A 71 -13.59 -20.08 -23.21
C PRO A 71 -12.10 -20.27 -23.55
N ALA A 72 -11.75 -20.33 -24.83
CA ALA A 72 -10.36 -20.49 -25.27
C ALA A 72 -9.49 -19.29 -24.90
N LYS A 73 -9.98 -18.07 -25.05
CA LYS A 73 -9.26 -16.83 -24.68
C LYS A 73 -8.96 -16.76 -23.18
N LEU A 74 -9.93 -17.18 -22.35
CA LEU A 74 -9.76 -17.22 -20.90
C LEU A 74 -8.79 -18.30 -20.45
N ILE A 75 -8.85 -19.48 -21.08
CA ILE A 75 -7.88 -20.55 -20.81
C ILE A 75 -6.47 -20.09 -21.17
N GLU A 76 -6.28 -19.42 -22.31
CA GLU A 76 -4.98 -18.89 -22.73
C GLU A 76 -4.46 -17.84 -21.72
N GLN A 77 -5.30 -16.91 -21.28
CA GLN A 77 -4.95 -15.93 -20.25
C GLN A 77 -4.56 -16.61 -18.93
N GLN A 78 -5.34 -17.58 -18.47
CA GLN A 78 -5.07 -18.33 -17.24
C GLN A 78 -3.78 -19.14 -17.33
N VAL A 79 -3.56 -19.86 -18.43
CA VAL A 79 -2.33 -20.63 -18.66
C VAL A 79 -1.12 -19.70 -18.72
N GLY A 80 -1.24 -18.56 -19.39
CA GLY A 80 -0.18 -17.53 -19.43
C GLY A 80 0.14 -16.97 -18.06
N TYR A 81 -0.88 -16.63 -17.27
CA TYR A 81 -0.71 -16.16 -15.89
C TYR A 81 -0.01 -17.19 -15.00
N TRP A 82 -0.52 -18.43 -14.96
CA TRP A 82 0.07 -19.49 -14.14
C TRP A 82 1.47 -19.88 -14.60
N GLY A 83 1.71 -19.88 -15.91
CA GLY A 83 3.03 -20.12 -16.48
C GLY A 83 4.07 -19.12 -16.00
N LYS A 84 3.76 -17.82 -16.07
CA LYS A 84 4.63 -16.74 -15.57
C LYS A 84 4.83 -16.84 -14.05
N THR A 85 3.75 -17.04 -13.29
CA THR A 85 3.83 -17.19 -11.83
C THR A 85 4.73 -18.35 -11.42
N LEU A 86 4.59 -19.49 -12.07
CA LEU A 86 5.44 -20.67 -11.81
C LEU A 86 6.90 -20.42 -12.19
N GLN A 87 7.14 -19.78 -13.32
CA GLN A 87 8.50 -19.41 -13.74
C GLN A 87 9.17 -18.53 -12.68
N HIS A 88 8.52 -17.46 -12.25
CA HIS A 88 9.06 -16.58 -11.20
C HIS A 88 9.29 -17.28 -9.87
N TYR A 89 8.39 -18.19 -9.49
CA TYR A 89 8.58 -18.99 -8.29
C TYR A 89 9.84 -19.87 -8.38
N VAL A 90 10.04 -20.55 -9.51
CA VAL A 90 11.22 -21.40 -9.73
C VAL A 90 12.50 -20.57 -9.74
N GLU A 91 12.50 -19.41 -10.40
CA GLU A 91 13.65 -18.49 -10.45
C GLU A 91 13.99 -17.97 -9.06
N ALA A 92 13.00 -17.56 -8.24
CA ALA A 92 13.21 -17.14 -6.87
C ALA A 92 13.77 -18.27 -6.00
N GLN A 93 13.27 -19.50 -6.15
CA GLN A 93 13.78 -20.67 -5.41
C GLN A 93 15.24 -20.99 -5.81
N GLN A 94 15.59 -20.91 -7.09
CA GLN A 94 16.95 -21.12 -7.56
C GLN A 94 17.89 -20.05 -7.03
N ALA A 95 17.48 -18.76 -7.02
CA ALA A 95 18.27 -17.67 -6.47
C ALA A 95 18.56 -17.88 -4.98
N LEU A 96 17.56 -18.31 -4.21
CA LEU A 96 17.72 -18.63 -2.79
C LEU A 96 18.61 -19.86 -2.57
N ALA A 97 18.43 -20.93 -3.34
CA ALA A 97 19.18 -22.20 -3.19
C ALA A 97 20.65 -22.06 -3.59
N SER A 98 20.96 -21.22 -4.57
CA SER A 98 22.34 -20.97 -5.03
C SER A 98 23.12 -20.04 -4.09
N GLY A 99 22.49 -19.48 -3.06
CA GLY A 99 23.08 -18.47 -2.19
C GLY A 99 23.43 -17.16 -2.91
N GLN A 100 22.93 -16.97 -4.12
CA GLN A 100 23.07 -15.74 -4.86
C GLN A 100 22.09 -14.70 -4.28
N ILE A 101 22.66 -13.62 -3.78
CA ILE A 101 21.86 -12.50 -3.24
C ILE A 101 21.19 -11.72 -4.37
N LYS A 102 21.74 -11.82 -5.59
CA LYS A 102 21.20 -11.11 -6.76
C LYS A 102 19.90 -11.78 -7.23
N ALA A 103 18.81 -11.01 -7.25
CA ALA A 103 17.54 -11.42 -7.83
C ALA A 103 17.65 -11.65 -9.36
N PRO A 104 16.70 -12.40 -9.97
CA PRO A 104 16.56 -12.44 -11.42
C PRO A 104 16.45 -11.05 -12.05
N GLU A 105 16.83 -10.92 -13.33
CA GLU A 105 16.69 -9.67 -14.05
C GLU A 105 15.23 -9.21 -14.08
N ASP A 106 15.02 -7.92 -13.76
CA ASP A 106 13.70 -7.31 -13.77
C ASP A 106 13.50 -6.55 -15.09
N HIS A 107 12.60 -7.03 -15.92
CA HIS A 107 12.23 -6.42 -17.19
C HIS A 107 10.96 -5.56 -17.10
N THR A 108 10.49 -5.27 -15.87
CA THR A 108 9.28 -4.48 -15.66
C THR A 108 9.52 -2.99 -15.91
N PRO A 109 8.47 -2.24 -16.30
CA PRO A 109 8.58 -0.80 -16.42
C PRO A 109 8.99 -0.13 -15.11
N SER A 110 9.77 0.95 -15.19
CA SER A 110 10.18 1.75 -14.02
C SER A 110 8.97 2.37 -13.33
N ASP A 111 8.62 1.87 -12.16
CA ASP A 111 7.59 2.41 -11.28
C ASP A 111 8.26 3.16 -10.11
N ARG A 112 7.81 4.40 -9.86
CA ARG A 112 8.37 5.24 -8.79
C ARG A 112 8.23 4.65 -7.40
N ARG A 113 7.30 3.74 -7.19
CA ARG A 113 7.09 3.02 -5.92
C ARG A 113 8.22 2.06 -5.60
N PHE A 114 8.90 1.52 -6.62
CA PHE A 114 9.93 0.49 -6.51
C PHE A 114 11.35 1.04 -6.72
N LYS A 115 11.68 2.19 -6.08
CA LYS A 115 12.99 2.84 -6.22
C LYS A 115 14.08 2.22 -5.35
N ASN A 116 13.72 1.56 -4.24
CA ASN A 116 14.69 0.95 -3.36
C ASN A 116 15.46 -0.15 -4.12
N PRO A 117 16.81 -0.16 -4.07
CA PRO A 117 17.61 -1.17 -4.77
C PRO A 117 17.29 -2.61 -4.37
N LEU A 118 16.73 -2.85 -3.18
CA LEU A 118 16.35 -4.19 -2.72
C LEU A 118 15.22 -4.79 -3.57
N TRP A 119 14.40 -3.99 -4.24
CA TRP A 119 13.42 -4.50 -5.19
C TRP A 119 14.04 -5.25 -6.38
N GLU A 120 15.31 -4.95 -6.70
CA GLU A 120 16.04 -5.59 -7.80
C GLU A 120 17.08 -6.60 -7.30
N SER A 121 17.73 -6.30 -6.16
CA SER A 121 18.85 -7.09 -5.66
C SER A 121 18.48 -8.20 -4.69
N HIS A 122 17.32 -8.12 -4.02
CA HIS A 122 16.92 -9.09 -3.02
C HIS A 122 15.84 -10.05 -3.54
N PRO A 123 16.06 -11.38 -3.55
CA PRO A 123 15.13 -12.35 -4.17
C PRO A 123 13.69 -12.26 -3.65
N TYR A 124 13.49 -12.07 -2.35
CA TYR A 124 12.17 -11.94 -1.75
C TYR A 124 11.42 -10.70 -2.26
N PHE A 125 12.03 -9.52 -2.19
CA PHE A 125 11.37 -8.29 -2.62
C PHE A 125 11.16 -8.27 -4.13
N ASN A 126 12.12 -8.78 -4.91
CA ASN A 126 11.95 -8.94 -6.35
C ASN A 126 10.77 -9.85 -6.68
N PHE A 127 10.67 -11.02 -6.06
CA PHE A 127 9.55 -11.94 -6.25
C PHE A 127 8.21 -11.27 -5.93
N VAL A 128 8.11 -10.57 -4.80
CA VAL A 128 6.88 -9.88 -4.38
C VAL A 128 6.48 -8.78 -5.37
N LYS A 129 7.45 -7.97 -5.84
CA LYS A 129 7.25 -6.95 -6.87
C LYS A 129 6.74 -7.57 -8.18
N GLN A 130 7.40 -8.61 -8.69
CA GLN A 130 7.04 -9.28 -9.91
C GLN A 130 5.62 -9.89 -9.83
N GLN A 131 5.31 -10.56 -8.72
CA GLN A 131 3.98 -11.13 -8.50
C GLN A 131 2.90 -10.06 -8.45
N TYR A 132 3.18 -8.91 -7.82
CA TYR A 132 2.27 -7.77 -7.81
C TYR A 132 1.99 -7.26 -9.22
N ILE A 133 3.02 -7.06 -10.03
CA ILE A 133 2.89 -6.58 -11.42
C ILE A 133 2.09 -7.57 -12.27
N LEU A 134 2.36 -8.88 -12.16
CA LEU A 134 1.60 -9.91 -12.85
C LEU A 134 0.11 -9.90 -12.47
N ASN A 135 -0.18 -9.75 -11.18
CA ASN A 135 -1.55 -9.67 -10.69
C ASN A 135 -2.25 -8.40 -11.21
N ALA A 136 -1.56 -7.26 -11.20
CA ALA A 136 -2.07 -6.00 -11.72
C ALA A 136 -2.42 -6.09 -13.21
N ASP A 137 -1.52 -6.65 -14.01
CA ASP A 137 -1.72 -6.88 -15.44
C ASP A 137 -2.89 -7.84 -15.70
N ALA A 138 -3.00 -8.92 -14.93
CA ALA A 138 -4.08 -9.88 -15.06
C ALA A 138 -5.45 -9.24 -14.79
N VAL A 139 -5.55 -8.42 -13.73
CA VAL A 139 -6.78 -7.68 -13.40
C VAL A 139 -7.10 -6.66 -14.50
N ALA A 140 -6.12 -5.89 -14.95
CA ALA A 140 -6.30 -4.91 -16.03
C ALA A 140 -6.80 -5.58 -17.32
N GLN A 141 -6.20 -6.68 -17.72
CA GLN A 141 -6.64 -7.46 -18.90
C GLN A 141 -8.06 -8.03 -18.72
N ALA A 142 -8.39 -8.54 -17.54
CA ALA A 142 -9.73 -9.03 -17.25
C ALA A 142 -10.76 -7.91 -17.36
N VAL A 143 -10.49 -6.72 -16.82
CA VAL A 143 -11.35 -5.54 -16.91
C VAL A 143 -11.54 -5.08 -18.37
N GLU A 144 -10.47 -5.04 -19.15
CA GLU A 144 -10.55 -4.64 -20.57
C GLU A 144 -11.28 -5.68 -21.44
N SER A 145 -11.28 -6.95 -21.03
CA SER A 145 -11.96 -8.02 -21.78
C SER A 145 -13.47 -8.08 -21.56
N ILE A 146 -14.00 -7.32 -20.59
CA ILE A 146 -15.44 -7.30 -20.30
C ILE A 146 -16.19 -6.53 -21.38
N GLU A 147 -17.06 -7.22 -22.10
CA GLU A 147 -17.97 -6.64 -23.10
C GLU A 147 -19.37 -6.43 -22.50
N GLY A 148 -20.18 -5.56 -23.13
CA GLY A 148 -21.57 -5.33 -22.73
C GLY A 148 -21.78 -4.28 -21.64
N LEU A 149 -20.72 -3.58 -21.20
CA LEU A 149 -20.81 -2.38 -20.38
C LEU A 149 -20.84 -1.13 -21.29
N ASP A 150 -21.57 -0.09 -20.87
CA ASP A 150 -21.44 1.20 -21.52
C ASP A 150 -20.08 1.86 -21.18
N GLU A 151 -19.72 2.90 -21.96
CA GLU A 151 -18.41 3.58 -21.82
C GLU A 151 -18.21 4.16 -20.40
N ARG A 152 -19.25 4.67 -19.77
CA ARG A 152 -19.20 5.24 -18.43
C ARG A 152 -18.97 4.13 -17.38
N GLU A 153 -19.68 3.02 -17.52
CA GLU A 153 -19.53 1.85 -16.64
C GLU A 153 -18.12 1.24 -16.79
N GLN A 154 -17.60 1.11 -18.01
CA GLN A 154 -16.26 0.62 -18.29
C GLN A 154 -15.18 1.53 -17.67
N ASN A 155 -15.31 2.86 -17.82
CA ASN A 155 -14.39 3.82 -17.22
C ASN A 155 -14.42 3.78 -15.69
N ARG A 156 -15.60 3.65 -15.08
CA ARG A 156 -15.74 3.49 -13.62
C ARG A 156 -15.09 2.19 -13.15
N LEU A 157 -15.35 1.08 -13.84
CA LEU A 157 -14.77 -0.22 -13.48
C LEU A 157 -13.24 -0.19 -13.57
N ARG A 158 -12.68 0.36 -14.65
CA ARG A 158 -11.25 0.56 -14.84
C ARG A 158 -10.65 1.39 -13.70
N TYR A 159 -11.26 2.53 -13.40
CA TYR A 159 -10.78 3.42 -12.33
C TYR A 159 -10.75 2.72 -10.96
N PHE A 160 -11.84 2.09 -10.56
CA PHE A 160 -11.90 1.43 -9.24
C PHE A 160 -11.05 0.18 -9.17
N SER A 161 -10.93 -0.59 -10.24
CA SER A 161 -10.00 -1.72 -10.29
C SER A 161 -8.56 -1.26 -10.13
N GLN A 162 -8.18 -0.15 -10.75
CA GLN A 162 -6.86 0.46 -10.56
C GLN A 162 -6.64 0.90 -9.11
N GLN A 163 -7.65 1.49 -8.45
CA GLN A 163 -7.53 1.85 -7.03
C GLN A 163 -7.32 0.62 -6.13
N ILE A 164 -7.98 -0.50 -6.42
CA ILE A 164 -7.78 -1.75 -5.67
C ILE A 164 -6.37 -2.29 -5.91
N ILE A 165 -5.91 -2.30 -7.16
CA ILE A 165 -4.54 -2.70 -7.51
C ILE A 165 -3.53 -1.85 -6.73
N ASP A 166 -3.68 -0.52 -6.73
CA ASP A 166 -2.76 0.39 -6.04
C ASP A 166 -2.80 0.21 -4.52
N LEU A 167 -3.96 -0.05 -3.94
CA LEU A 167 -4.11 -0.37 -2.52
C LEU A 167 -3.36 -1.66 -2.14
N MET A 168 -3.34 -2.64 -3.02
CA MET A 168 -2.66 -3.93 -2.82
C MET A 168 -1.17 -3.90 -3.15
N SER A 169 -0.62 -2.72 -3.48
CA SER A 169 0.82 -2.58 -3.72
C SER A 169 1.64 -3.04 -2.52
N PRO A 170 2.69 -3.84 -2.72
CA PRO A 170 3.54 -4.31 -1.63
C PRO A 170 4.26 -3.17 -0.88
N THR A 171 4.35 -1.99 -1.48
CA THR A 171 4.87 -0.79 -0.82
C THR A 171 3.97 -0.27 0.31
N ASN A 172 2.73 -0.71 0.38
CA ASN A 172 1.77 -0.30 1.41
C ASN A 172 1.81 -1.17 2.69
N PHE A 173 2.59 -2.26 2.69
CA PHE A 173 2.62 -3.20 3.81
C PHE A 173 4.03 -3.31 4.38
N LEU A 174 4.16 -3.21 5.70
CA LEU A 174 5.44 -3.26 6.40
C LEU A 174 6.29 -4.47 5.99
N ALA A 175 5.70 -5.67 6.00
CA ALA A 175 6.43 -6.92 5.73
C ALA A 175 6.98 -7.03 4.30
N THR A 176 6.45 -6.25 3.38
CA THR A 176 6.81 -6.30 1.96
C THR A 176 7.47 -5.02 1.45
N ASN A 177 7.55 -3.97 2.29
CA ASN A 177 8.17 -2.70 1.91
C ASN A 177 9.61 -2.60 2.47
N PRO A 178 10.65 -2.68 1.63
CA PRO A 178 12.04 -2.61 2.09
C PRO A 178 12.37 -1.26 2.76
N ASP A 179 11.87 -0.13 2.25
CA ASP A 179 12.12 1.18 2.85
C ASP A 179 11.56 1.26 4.27
N ALA A 180 10.36 0.72 4.49
CA ALA A 180 9.73 0.69 5.81
C ALA A 180 10.47 -0.23 6.79
N LEU A 181 10.94 -1.38 6.32
CA LEU A 181 11.72 -2.33 7.13
C LEU A 181 13.10 -1.77 7.48
N GLU A 182 13.83 -1.18 6.52
CA GLU A 182 15.11 -0.52 6.77
C GLU A 182 14.93 0.59 7.80
N ARG A 183 13.92 1.44 7.62
CA ARG A 183 13.62 2.52 8.58
C ARG A 183 13.24 2.02 9.96
N ALA A 184 12.48 0.94 10.06
CA ALA A 184 12.13 0.33 11.33
C ALA A 184 13.38 -0.19 12.08
N VAL A 185 14.31 -0.81 11.36
CA VAL A 185 15.58 -1.28 11.93
C VAL A 185 16.46 -0.12 12.36
N GLU A 186 16.65 0.90 11.51
CA GLU A 186 17.45 2.09 11.81
C GLU A 186 16.97 2.85 13.06
N THR A 187 15.65 2.87 13.27
CA THR A 187 15.03 3.60 14.38
C THR A 187 14.67 2.72 15.57
N GLU A 188 15.13 1.46 15.61
CA GLU A 188 14.80 0.49 16.66
C GLU A 188 13.28 0.37 16.90
N GLY A 189 12.47 0.48 15.83
CA GLY A 189 11.02 0.41 15.88
C GLY A 189 10.30 1.75 16.16
N GLU A 190 10.98 2.82 16.51
CA GLU A 190 10.36 4.13 16.82
C GLU A 190 9.52 4.67 15.66
N SER A 191 9.95 4.45 14.41
CA SER A 191 9.18 4.85 13.22
C SER A 191 7.80 4.18 13.14
N LEU A 192 7.68 2.94 13.61
CA LEU A 192 6.42 2.20 13.64
C LEU A 192 5.49 2.73 14.73
N VAL A 193 6.04 3.03 15.90
CA VAL A 193 5.30 3.65 17.01
C VAL A 193 4.72 4.99 16.56
N LYS A 194 5.53 5.86 15.96
CA LYS A 194 5.07 7.16 15.44
C LYS A 194 4.01 7.02 14.34
N GLY A 195 4.18 6.04 13.45
CA GLY A 195 3.18 5.75 12.42
C GLY A 195 1.83 5.35 13.03
N LEU A 196 1.85 4.50 14.05
CA LEU A 196 0.64 4.09 14.77
C LEU A 196 0.02 5.25 15.57
N GLU A 197 0.83 6.10 16.19
CA GLU A 197 0.38 7.33 16.87
C GLU A 197 -0.39 8.24 15.92
N ASN A 198 0.17 8.49 14.75
CA ASN A 198 -0.48 9.33 13.73
C ASN A 198 -1.81 8.73 13.28
N LEU A 199 -1.85 7.41 13.02
CA LEU A 199 -3.07 6.71 12.64
C LEU A 199 -4.15 6.82 13.73
N VAL A 200 -3.81 6.59 15.00
CA VAL A 200 -4.73 6.70 16.14
C VAL A 200 -5.23 8.14 16.26
N HIS A 201 -4.33 9.11 16.17
CA HIS A 201 -4.68 10.53 16.23
C HIS A 201 -5.67 10.92 15.12
N ASP A 202 -5.42 10.51 13.87
CA ASP A 202 -6.30 10.81 12.74
C ASP A 202 -7.69 10.17 12.92
N LEU A 203 -7.77 8.94 13.42
CA LEU A 203 -9.04 8.28 13.71
C LEU A 203 -9.80 8.91 14.88
N GLU A 204 -9.11 9.27 15.97
CA GLU A 204 -9.73 9.95 17.13
C GLU A 204 -10.24 11.34 16.76
N ALA A 205 -9.47 12.10 15.96
CA ALA A 205 -9.85 13.42 15.50
C ALA A 205 -11.05 13.43 14.52
N ASN A 206 -11.32 12.30 13.87
CA ASN A 206 -12.35 12.18 12.84
C ASN A 206 -13.45 11.14 13.19
N GLU A 207 -13.76 10.95 14.48
CA GLU A 207 -14.86 10.09 14.95
C GLU A 207 -14.77 8.62 14.42
N GLY A 208 -13.57 8.09 14.28
CA GLY A 208 -13.31 6.76 13.76
C GLY A 208 -13.25 6.65 12.22
N GLU A 209 -13.37 7.75 11.49
CA GLU A 209 -13.13 7.80 10.06
C GLU A 209 -11.64 8.03 9.77
N LEU A 210 -11.06 7.23 8.86
CA LEU A 210 -9.67 7.41 8.44
C LEU A 210 -9.58 8.57 7.44
N ILE A 211 -9.44 9.78 7.98
CA ILE A 211 -9.15 10.99 7.20
C ILE A 211 -7.73 11.41 7.55
N VAL A 212 -6.79 11.14 6.64
CA VAL A 212 -5.37 11.47 6.84
C VAL A 212 -5.15 12.96 6.65
N ASN A 213 -4.61 13.64 7.66
CA ASN A 213 -4.21 15.03 7.56
C ASN A 213 -2.87 15.14 6.81
N LEU A 214 -2.93 15.59 5.56
CA LEU A 214 -1.75 15.77 4.70
C LEU A 214 -1.10 17.15 4.82
N ALA A 215 -1.74 18.08 5.52
CA ALA A 215 -1.25 19.44 5.69
C ALA A 215 -1.54 19.94 7.10
N ASP A 216 -0.61 20.71 7.63
CA ASP A 216 -0.83 21.49 8.85
C ASP A 216 -1.77 22.66 8.55
N LYS A 217 -3.02 22.55 9.00
CA LYS A 217 -4.04 23.59 8.80
C LYS A 217 -3.72 24.88 9.53
N GLU A 218 -2.97 24.82 10.63
CA GLU A 218 -2.58 25.98 11.43
C GLU A 218 -1.42 26.76 10.79
N ALA A 219 -0.66 26.15 9.89
CA ALA A 219 0.36 26.82 9.11
C ALA A 219 -0.19 27.84 8.10
N PHE A 220 -1.50 27.75 7.78
CA PHE A 220 -2.14 28.62 6.78
C PHE A 220 -3.06 29.64 7.45
N LYS A 221 -2.62 30.91 7.45
CA LYS A 221 -3.40 32.02 7.98
C LYS A 221 -3.79 32.98 6.87
N VAL A 222 -5.10 33.08 6.63
CA VAL A 222 -5.66 33.95 5.59
C VAL A 222 -5.34 35.41 5.95
N GLY A 223 -4.77 36.14 4.99
CA GLY A 223 -4.33 37.53 5.15
C GLY A 223 -2.88 37.67 5.62
N GLU A 224 -2.24 36.62 6.18
CA GLU A 224 -0.83 36.65 6.62
C GLU A 224 0.08 35.94 5.64
N ASN A 225 -0.20 34.65 5.31
CA ASN A 225 0.61 33.82 4.41
C ASN A 225 -0.22 33.08 3.35
N LEU A 226 -1.54 33.22 3.37
CA LEU A 226 -2.46 32.75 2.35
C LEU A 226 -3.47 33.84 2.03
N GLY A 227 -3.73 34.09 0.72
CA GLY A 227 -4.68 35.14 0.30
C GLY A 227 -4.25 36.54 0.72
N THR A 228 -2.96 36.84 0.60
CA THR A 228 -2.34 38.11 1.04
C THR A 228 -2.60 39.28 0.12
N THR A 229 -3.18 39.05 -1.07
CA THR A 229 -3.53 40.11 -2.02
C THR A 229 -4.62 41.03 -1.40
N PRO A 230 -4.40 42.36 -1.32
CA PRO A 230 -5.42 43.28 -0.89
C PRO A 230 -6.65 43.23 -1.79
N GLY A 231 -7.83 43.07 -1.22
CA GLY A 231 -9.07 42.98 -1.98
C GLY A 231 -10.30 42.82 -1.08
N GLU A 232 -11.46 42.91 -1.68
CA GLU A 232 -12.74 42.67 -1.01
C GLU A 232 -13.34 41.34 -1.47
N VAL A 233 -14.04 40.62 -0.56
CA VAL A 233 -14.76 39.41 -0.88
C VAL A 233 -16.05 39.81 -1.61
N VAL A 234 -16.09 39.60 -2.92
CA VAL A 234 -17.24 39.95 -3.77
C VAL A 234 -18.30 38.83 -3.82
N PHE A 235 -17.97 37.64 -3.40
CA PHE A 235 -18.90 36.50 -3.37
C PHE A 235 -18.47 35.45 -2.35
N ARG A 236 -19.45 34.88 -1.63
CA ARG A 236 -19.28 33.68 -0.76
C ARG A 236 -20.37 32.69 -1.09
N ASN A 237 -20.00 31.41 -1.28
CA ASN A 237 -20.92 30.30 -1.32
C ASN A 237 -20.90 29.50 -0.01
N HIS A 238 -21.90 28.68 0.19
CA HIS A 238 -22.01 27.75 1.31
C HIS A 238 -21.53 26.36 0.80
N LEU A 239 -20.23 26.19 0.64
CA LEU A 239 -19.60 24.89 0.42
C LEU A 239 -19.07 24.35 1.74
#